data_ce87afb43a1b4bb24e94818087a98835
#
_entry.id   ce87afb43a1b4bb24e94818087a98835
#
_cell.length_a   1.000
_cell.length_b   1.000
_cell.length_c   1.000
_cell.angle_alpha   90.00
_cell.angle_beta   90.00
_cell.angle_gamma   90.00
#
_symmetry.space_group_name_H-M   'P 1'
#
loop_
_entity.id
_entity.type
_entity.pdbx_description
1 polymer ?
#
loop_
_entity_poly.entity_id
_entity_poly.type
_entity_poly.pdbx_seq_one_letter_code
_entity_poly.pdbx_strand_id
1 'polypeptide(L)'
;MELFSIEDYAHIELANQFGLDKLSWQERIVWATTPNEDWQKAESPVQYYNALENYRKVLAGESSNATVTLDACSSAIQHISLIAECPKTAEICNVIGSKRNDAYSIIHQATGLPNIPRKLCKNAIMTSCYNSQKVPESIYGTNVDKLYNAMNQEAPALLQYVDLVQSMWNKNAYAHSWVMPDNFHVSIPVEKQVTSSVKFMGNWVDVTQTINAPKNSGKALPACVIHSLDSLVVRELLTRCSKRITVAPNKEMEYRLDQLADLTGFKSARILYYRDDSEQFNLPTKSFDVLSIHDAFKVLLPYANDLRTQYNQILHEIAQSRLFEFILYQLSGTHWDFHKTNPWGNQILEANYSLS
;
A
#
# COMPACT_ATOMS: atom_id res chain seq x y z
N MET A 1 3.58 18.80 4.83
CA MET A 1 3.68 17.71 5.81
C MET A 1 4.28 18.24 7.11
N GLU A 2 3.68 17.93 8.24
CA GLU A 2 4.16 18.31 9.58
C GLU A 2 5.40 17.48 9.97
N LEU A 3 6.41 18.13 10.54
CA LEU A 3 7.64 17.49 11.01
C LEU A 3 7.60 17.39 12.53
N PHE A 4 8.09 16.28 13.06
CA PHE A 4 8.09 15.96 14.48
C PHE A 4 9.49 15.79 15.03
N SER A 5 9.68 16.08 16.31
CA SER A 5 10.93 15.84 17.03
C SER A 5 11.12 14.34 17.32
N ILE A 6 12.31 13.96 17.75
CA ILE A 6 12.59 12.59 18.22
C ILE A 6 11.68 12.23 19.41
N GLU A 7 11.46 13.18 20.31
CA GLU A 7 10.59 13.01 21.48
C GLU A 7 9.13 12.81 21.07
N ASP A 8 8.62 13.60 20.10
CA ASP A 8 7.29 13.42 19.57
C ASP A 8 7.08 12.03 18.95
N TYR A 9 8.08 11.53 18.20
CA TYR A 9 8.00 10.19 17.64
C TYR A 9 8.07 9.09 18.71
N ALA A 10 8.75 9.32 19.82
CA ALA A 10 8.70 8.39 20.96
C ALA A 10 7.32 8.35 21.60
N HIS A 11 6.65 9.51 21.75
CA HIS A 11 5.26 9.59 22.19
C HIS A 11 4.31 8.87 21.21
N ILE A 12 4.48 9.10 19.90
CA ILE A 12 3.66 8.49 18.85
C ILE A 12 3.80 6.97 18.87
N GLU A 13 5.04 6.44 18.94
CA GLU A 13 5.24 4.99 19.01
C GLU A 13 4.58 4.37 20.25
N LEU A 14 4.69 5.05 21.38
CA LEU A 14 4.06 4.59 22.62
C LEU A 14 2.55 4.48 22.47
N ALA A 15 1.90 5.51 21.91
CA ALA A 15 0.47 5.50 21.63
C ALA A 15 0.07 4.42 20.61
N ASN A 16 0.89 4.23 19.54
CA ASN A 16 0.65 3.20 18.53
C ASN A 16 0.63 1.81 19.14
N GLN A 17 1.62 1.47 19.96
CA GLN A 17 1.72 0.14 20.57
C GLN A 17 0.65 -0.09 21.65
N PHE A 18 0.07 0.98 22.21
CA PHE A 18 -1.09 0.87 23.11
C PHE A 18 -2.38 0.56 22.36
N GLY A 19 -2.47 0.81 21.04
CA GLY A 19 -3.65 0.63 20.21
C GLY A 19 -4.37 1.94 19.86
N LEU A 20 -3.66 3.08 19.94
CA LEU A 20 -4.20 4.42 19.68
C LEU A 20 -3.73 4.97 18.31
N ASP A 21 -3.29 4.10 17.43
CA ASP A 21 -2.80 4.43 16.07
C ASP A 21 -3.86 5.10 15.17
N LYS A 22 -5.11 5.11 15.58
CA LYS A 22 -6.21 5.77 14.85
C LYS A 22 -6.45 7.22 15.27
N LEU A 23 -5.81 7.68 16.35
CA LEU A 23 -5.87 9.07 16.78
C LEU A 23 -5.00 9.98 15.90
N SER A 24 -5.26 11.29 15.93
CA SER A 24 -4.38 12.30 15.32
C SER A 24 -3.00 12.31 15.98
N TRP A 25 -2.01 12.90 15.32
CA TRP A 25 -0.66 13.05 15.88
C TRP A 25 -0.68 13.75 17.24
N GLN A 26 -1.39 14.85 17.34
CA GLN A 26 -1.48 15.63 18.56
C GLN A 26 -2.14 14.86 19.70
N GLU A 27 -3.21 14.11 19.41
CA GLU A 27 -3.87 13.28 20.43
C GLU A 27 -2.97 12.17 20.93
N ARG A 28 -2.17 11.52 20.04
CA ARG A 28 -1.19 10.50 20.44
C ARG A 28 -0.10 11.11 21.33
N ILE A 29 0.46 12.27 20.94
CA ILE A 29 1.51 12.96 21.70
C ILE A 29 0.96 13.36 23.08
N VAL A 30 -0.21 14.02 23.14
CA VAL A 30 -0.83 14.43 24.40
C VAL A 30 -1.11 13.23 25.31
N TRP A 31 -1.66 12.14 24.77
CA TRP A 31 -1.93 10.94 25.55
C TRP A 31 -0.63 10.35 26.15
N ALA A 32 0.43 10.31 25.38
CA ALA A 32 1.70 9.71 25.79
C ALA A 32 2.50 10.55 26.79
N THR A 33 2.12 11.81 27.06
CA THR A 33 2.73 12.60 28.16
C THR A 33 2.48 12.01 29.55
N THR A 34 1.39 11.22 29.67
CA THR A 34 1.08 10.48 30.90
C THR A 34 0.73 9.03 30.51
N PRO A 35 1.76 8.23 30.17
CA PRO A 35 1.56 6.91 29.63
C PRO A 35 0.93 5.95 30.65
N ASN A 36 0.20 4.96 30.17
CA ASN A 36 -0.33 3.91 31.02
C ASN A 36 0.82 2.97 31.46
N GLU A 37 1.10 2.92 32.75
CA GLU A 37 2.13 2.03 33.31
C GLU A 37 1.75 0.55 33.28
N ASP A 38 0.44 0.25 33.19
CA ASP A 38 -0.05 -1.12 33.04
C ASP A 38 0.03 -1.59 31.60
N TRP A 39 1.21 -2.02 31.20
CA TRP A 39 1.53 -2.47 29.84
C TRP A 39 0.67 -3.66 29.38
N GLN A 40 0.10 -4.43 30.31
CA GLN A 40 -0.75 -5.58 29.97
C GLN A 40 -2.09 -5.15 29.32
N LYS A 41 -2.49 -3.90 29.49
CA LYS A 41 -3.69 -3.33 28.87
C LYS A 41 -3.48 -2.88 27.41
N ALA A 42 -2.25 -2.83 26.95
CA ALA A 42 -1.94 -2.44 25.59
C ALA A 42 -2.42 -3.50 24.57
N GLU A 43 -2.75 -3.07 23.38
CA GLU A 43 -3.08 -3.98 22.26
C GLU A 43 -1.89 -4.91 21.92
N SER A 44 -0.67 -4.39 22.02
CA SER A 44 0.58 -5.13 21.82
C SER A 44 1.46 -5.05 23.07
N PRO A 45 1.20 -5.85 24.13
CA PRO A 45 1.80 -5.67 25.46
C PRO A 45 3.33 -5.66 25.45
N VAL A 46 3.97 -6.61 24.76
CA VAL A 46 5.43 -6.73 24.72
C VAL A 46 6.07 -5.56 23.98
N GLN A 47 5.48 -5.18 22.84
CA GLN A 47 5.95 -4.04 22.03
C GLN A 47 5.76 -2.74 22.81
N TYR A 48 4.65 -2.58 23.48
CA TYR A 48 4.37 -1.41 24.32
C TYR A 48 5.38 -1.29 25.48
N TYR A 49 5.66 -2.40 26.19
CA TYR A 49 6.68 -2.40 27.26
C TYR A 49 8.05 -1.94 26.74
N ASN A 50 8.47 -2.48 25.58
CA ASN A 50 9.72 -2.05 24.96
C ASN A 50 9.69 -0.58 24.54
N ALA A 51 8.57 -0.10 24.01
CA ALA A 51 8.40 1.30 23.65
C ALA A 51 8.45 2.21 24.90
N LEU A 52 7.87 1.80 26.01
CA LEU A 52 7.89 2.53 27.28
C LEU A 52 9.30 2.66 27.86
N GLU A 53 10.09 1.58 27.82
CA GLU A 53 11.48 1.62 28.26
C GLU A 53 12.35 2.53 27.36
N ASN A 54 12.15 2.46 26.05
CA ASN A 54 12.85 3.33 25.11
C ASN A 54 12.43 4.79 25.24
N TYR A 55 11.14 5.05 25.44
CA TYR A 55 10.60 6.39 25.72
C TYR A 55 11.26 7.04 26.92
N ARG A 56 11.37 6.30 28.05
CA ARG A 56 12.06 6.80 29.26
C ARG A 56 13.51 7.20 28.99
N LYS A 57 14.23 6.38 28.18
CA LYS A 57 15.62 6.70 27.79
C LYS A 57 15.71 7.95 26.92
N VAL A 58 14.78 8.10 25.97
CA VAL A 58 14.72 9.30 25.11
C VAL A 58 14.50 10.55 25.95
N LEU A 59 13.55 10.54 26.90
CA LEU A 59 13.29 11.67 27.81
C LEU A 59 14.47 11.98 28.74
N ALA A 60 15.24 10.96 29.12
CA ALA A 60 16.46 11.14 29.91
C ALA A 60 17.65 11.65 29.09
N GLY A 61 17.52 11.81 27.76
CA GLY A 61 18.60 12.17 26.87
C GLY A 61 19.66 11.07 26.70
N GLU A 62 19.30 9.83 27.03
CA GLU A 62 20.18 8.68 26.90
C GLU A 62 20.21 8.16 25.45
N SER A 63 21.34 7.57 25.06
CA SER A 63 21.44 6.88 23.77
C SER A 63 20.46 5.70 23.73
N SER A 64 19.60 5.69 22.73
CA SER A 64 18.63 4.60 22.56
C SER A 64 18.53 4.17 21.09
N ASN A 65 18.21 2.90 20.87
CA ASN A 65 17.84 2.36 19.57
C ASN A 65 16.31 2.40 19.38
N ALA A 66 15.66 3.43 19.93
CA ALA A 66 14.24 3.62 19.82
C ALA A 66 13.80 3.76 18.36
N THR A 67 12.74 3.07 18.03
CA THR A 67 12.14 3.04 16.68
C THR A 67 10.71 3.53 16.72
N VAL A 68 10.21 3.97 15.58
CA VAL A 68 8.78 4.19 15.37
C VAL A 68 8.29 3.34 14.20
N THR A 69 7.09 2.79 14.37
CA THR A 69 6.38 2.04 13.33
C THR A 69 5.29 2.93 12.75
N LEU A 70 5.35 3.17 11.46
CA LEU A 70 4.37 3.96 10.72
C LEU A 70 3.70 3.07 9.67
N ASP A 71 2.38 3.10 9.62
CA ASP A 71 1.57 2.24 8.77
C ASP A 71 0.89 3.07 7.66
N ALA A 72 0.81 2.49 6.46
CA ALA A 72 0.07 3.13 5.38
C ALA A 72 -1.44 3.13 5.69
N CYS A 73 -2.07 4.28 5.53
CA CYS A 73 -3.51 4.42 5.77
C CYS A 73 -4.33 3.80 4.63
N SER A 74 -4.50 2.47 4.62
CA SER A 74 -5.25 1.74 3.58
C SER A 74 -4.54 1.77 2.22
N SER A 75 -3.35 1.17 2.12
CA SER A 75 -2.46 1.21 0.95
C SER A 75 -3.17 0.93 -0.37
N ALA A 76 -4.03 -0.12 -0.44
CA ALA A 76 -4.79 -0.43 -1.64
C ALA A 76 -5.68 0.74 -2.11
N ILE A 77 -6.38 1.42 -1.18
CA ILE A 77 -7.22 2.57 -1.49
C ILE A 77 -6.35 3.76 -1.94
N GLN A 78 -5.19 3.96 -1.30
CA GLN A 78 -4.23 4.98 -1.68
C GLN A 78 -3.78 4.78 -3.14
N HIS A 79 -3.30 3.60 -3.50
CA HIS A 79 -2.85 3.32 -4.86
C HIS A 79 -3.95 3.47 -5.89
N ILE A 80 -5.16 2.96 -5.61
CA ILE A 80 -6.29 3.13 -6.52
C ILE A 80 -6.64 4.60 -6.72
N SER A 81 -6.62 5.41 -5.63
CA SER A 81 -6.92 6.83 -5.72
C SER A 81 -5.95 7.61 -6.62
N LEU A 82 -4.65 7.24 -6.56
CA LEU A 82 -3.58 7.85 -7.34
C LEU A 82 -3.70 7.54 -8.83
N ILE A 83 -3.84 6.25 -9.16
CA ILE A 83 -3.89 5.80 -10.57
C ILE A 83 -5.19 6.19 -11.26
N ALA A 84 -6.28 6.36 -10.50
CA ALA A 84 -7.58 6.82 -11.00
C ALA A 84 -7.77 8.34 -10.95
N GLU A 85 -6.79 9.10 -10.45
CA GLU A 85 -6.87 10.56 -10.21
C GLU A 85 -8.17 10.99 -9.52
N CYS A 86 -8.57 10.27 -8.43
CA CYS A 86 -9.82 10.53 -7.74
C CYS A 86 -9.62 11.28 -6.42
N PRO A 87 -9.81 12.64 -6.37
CA PRO A 87 -9.60 13.44 -5.17
C PRO A 87 -10.41 12.98 -3.97
N LYS A 88 -11.69 12.63 -4.18
CA LYS A 88 -12.55 12.15 -3.10
C LYS A 88 -12.01 10.89 -2.45
N THR A 89 -11.57 9.92 -3.24
CA THR A 89 -10.98 8.69 -2.72
C THR A 89 -9.63 8.97 -2.03
N ALA A 90 -8.82 9.87 -2.57
CA ALA A 90 -7.51 10.24 -2.02
C ALA A 90 -7.62 10.97 -0.67
N GLU A 91 -8.64 11.79 -0.48
CA GLU A 91 -8.88 12.50 0.78
C GLU A 91 -9.21 11.52 1.92
N ILE A 92 -10.12 10.58 1.69
CA ILE A 92 -10.54 9.64 2.75
C ILE A 92 -9.46 8.63 3.14
N CYS A 93 -8.46 8.38 2.29
CA CYS A 93 -7.32 7.51 2.59
C CYS A 93 -6.02 8.28 2.91
N ASN A 94 -6.13 9.58 3.18
CA ASN A 94 -5.05 10.45 3.62
C ASN A 94 -3.88 10.63 2.62
N VAL A 95 -4.11 10.40 1.35
CA VAL A 95 -3.13 10.73 0.29
C VAL A 95 -3.01 12.24 0.11
N ILE A 96 -4.09 12.97 0.37
CA ILE A 96 -4.16 14.42 0.43
C ILE A 96 -4.85 14.87 1.71
N GLY A 97 -4.68 16.14 2.07
CA GLY A 97 -5.31 16.75 3.24
C GLY A 97 -4.45 16.69 4.50
N SER A 98 -4.86 17.47 5.50
CA SER A 98 -4.15 17.65 6.77
C SER A 98 -4.77 16.90 7.95
N LYS A 99 -6.04 16.50 7.81
CA LYS A 99 -6.78 15.77 8.86
C LYS A 99 -6.64 14.27 8.66
N ARG A 100 -6.62 13.54 9.79
CA ARG A 100 -6.65 12.08 9.74
C ARG A 100 -8.05 11.59 9.45
N ASN A 101 -8.21 10.85 8.37
CA ASN A 101 -9.44 10.17 7.98
C ASN A 101 -9.30 8.65 8.18
N ASP A 102 -10.42 7.98 8.36
CA ASP A 102 -10.52 6.53 8.35
C ASP A 102 -11.48 6.10 7.25
N ALA A 103 -10.94 5.76 6.09
CA ALA A 103 -11.71 5.36 4.91
C ALA A 103 -12.73 4.25 5.22
N TYR A 104 -12.32 3.27 6.03
CA TYR A 104 -13.20 2.16 6.40
C TYR A 104 -14.38 2.61 7.26
N SER A 105 -14.16 3.52 8.19
CA SER A 105 -15.24 4.08 9.04
C SER A 105 -16.17 4.99 8.22
N ILE A 106 -15.63 5.79 7.32
CA ILE A 106 -16.43 6.66 6.44
C ILE A 106 -17.37 5.83 5.56
N ILE A 107 -16.83 4.81 4.87
CA ILE A 107 -17.63 3.92 4.04
C ILE A 107 -18.64 3.13 4.90
N HIS A 108 -18.21 2.64 6.09
CA HIS A 108 -19.09 1.93 7.00
C HIS A 108 -20.30 2.76 7.42
N GLN A 109 -20.10 4.03 7.82
CA GLN A 109 -21.18 4.94 8.17
C GLN A 109 -22.13 5.16 6.99
N ALA A 110 -21.60 5.31 5.78
CA ALA A 110 -22.40 5.48 4.58
C ALA A 110 -23.28 4.25 4.23
N THR A 111 -22.95 3.04 4.71
CA THR A 111 -23.81 1.86 4.53
C THR A 111 -25.14 1.96 5.27
N GLY A 112 -25.21 2.78 6.34
CA GLY A 112 -26.38 2.87 7.23
C GLY A 112 -26.64 1.59 8.04
N LEU A 113 -25.64 0.72 8.23
CA LEU A 113 -25.77 -0.58 8.92
C LEU A 113 -24.86 -0.63 10.18
N PRO A 114 -25.21 0.08 11.26
CA PRO A 114 -24.37 0.18 12.46
C PRO A 114 -24.22 -1.15 13.23
N ASN A 115 -25.09 -2.13 12.96
CA ASN A 115 -25.04 -3.46 13.55
C ASN A 115 -23.91 -4.34 12.98
N ILE A 116 -23.28 -3.97 11.86
CA ILE A 116 -22.12 -4.67 11.32
C ILE A 116 -20.88 -4.10 12.01
N PRO A 117 -20.06 -4.90 12.71
CA PRO A 117 -18.85 -4.40 13.34
C PRO A 117 -17.87 -3.80 12.30
N ARG A 118 -17.22 -2.65 12.63
CA ARG A 118 -16.25 -1.98 11.76
C ARG A 118 -15.15 -2.93 11.22
N LYS A 119 -14.69 -3.88 12.06
CA LYS A 119 -13.69 -4.89 11.67
C LYS A 119 -14.16 -5.75 10.48
N LEU A 120 -15.41 -6.16 10.48
CA LEU A 120 -16.01 -6.94 9.38
C LEU A 120 -16.20 -6.05 8.15
N CYS A 121 -16.66 -4.81 8.34
CA CYS A 121 -16.77 -3.84 7.24
C CYS A 121 -15.40 -3.58 6.58
N LYS A 122 -14.33 -3.35 7.37
CA LYS A 122 -12.96 -3.24 6.86
C LYS A 122 -12.58 -4.45 6.00
N ASN A 123 -12.88 -5.67 6.47
CA ASN A 123 -12.58 -6.88 5.72
C ASN A 123 -13.36 -6.95 4.40
N ALA A 124 -14.64 -6.59 4.40
CA ALA A 124 -15.47 -6.56 3.20
C ALA A 124 -14.96 -5.54 2.18
N ILE A 125 -14.64 -4.30 2.60
CA ILE A 125 -14.12 -3.25 1.71
C ILE A 125 -12.77 -3.67 1.12
N MET A 126 -11.84 -4.09 1.96
CA MET A 126 -10.49 -4.48 1.55
C MET A 126 -10.52 -5.63 0.54
N THR A 127 -11.33 -6.67 0.80
CA THR A 127 -11.46 -7.80 -0.12
C THR A 127 -12.22 -7.44 -1.40
N SER A 128 -13.12 -6.45 -1.36
CA SER A 128 -13.76 -5.91 -2.58
C SER A 128 -12.74 -5.23 -3.50
N CYS A 129 -11.78 -4.48 -2.95
CA CYS A 129 -10.68 -3.89 -3.74
C CYS A 129 -9.84 -4.96 -4.45
N TYR A 130 -9.83 -6.19 -3.93
CA TYR A 130 -9.16 -7.35 -4.51
C TYR A 130 -10.08 -8.25 -5.34
N ASN A 131 -11.26 -7.73 -5.74
CA ASN A 131 -12.24 -8.46 -6.55
C ASN A 131 -12.87 -9.68 -5.87
N SER A 132 -12.89 -9.74 -4.53
CA SER A 132 -13.65 -10.77 -3.81
C SER A 132 -15.12 -10.37 -3.72
N GLN A 133 -16.02 -11.28 -4.08
CA GLN A 133 -17.47 -11.13 -3.89
C GLN A 133 -17.95 -11.94 -2.68
N LYS A 134 -17.35 -13.12 -2.45
CA LYS A 134 -17.78 -14.03 -1.38
C LYS A 134 -17.68 -13.46 0.02
N VAL A 135 -16.62 -12.71 0.32
CA VAL A 135 -16.41 -12.14 1.66
C VAL A 135 -17.41 -11.01 1.93
N PRO A 136 -17.59 -10.00 1.06
CA PRO A 136 -18.65 -9.01 1.21
C PRO A 136 -20.04 -9.63 1.35
N GLU A 137 -20.40 -10.59 0.49
CA GLU A 137 -21.69 -11.29 0.54
C GLU A 137 -21.88 -12.06 1.86
N SER A 138 -20.85 -12.72 2.38
CA SER A 138 -20.91 -13.45 3.65
C SER A 138 -21.14 -12.52 4.86
N ILE A 139 -20.67 -11.28 4.79
CA ILE A 139 -20.78 -10.28 5.88
C ILE A 139 -22.09 -9.52 5.77
N TYR A 140 -22.48 -9.09 4.58
CA TYR A 140 -23.63 -8.21 4.35
C TYR A 140 -24.91 -8.96 3.92
N GLY A 141 -24.79 -10.20 3.47
CA GLY A 141 -25.91 -10.99 2.96
C GLY A 141 -26.70 -10.25 1.89
N THR A 142 -28.03 -10.14 2.08
CA THR A 142 -28.91 -9.41 1.15
C THR A 142 -28.68 -7.89 1.11
N ASN A 143 -27.88 -7.34 2.03
CA ASN A 143 -27.55 -5.92 2.10
C ASN A 143 -26.22 -5.58 1.40
N VAL A 144 -25.60 -6.49 0.67
CA VAL A 144 -24.29 -6.25 0.02
C VAL A 144 -24.32 -5.05 -0.93
N ASP A 145 -25.46 -4.78 -1.57
CA ASP A 145 -25.65 -3.60 -2.43
C ASP A 145 -25.47 -2.28 -1.66
N LYS A 146 -25.82 -2.23 -0.36
CA LYS A 146 -25.59 -1.04 0.46
C LYS A 146 -24.11 -0.77 0.65
N LEU A 147 -23.29 -1.84 0.78
CA LEU A 147 -21.84 -1.69 0.82
C LEU A 147 -21.30 -1.13 -0.49
N TYR A 148 -21.68 -1.72 -1.63
CA TYR A 148 -21.19 -1.26 -2.93
C TYR A 148 -21.66 0.16 -3.27
N ASN A 149 -22.88 0.53 -2.90
CA ASN A 149 -23.37 1.90 -3.04
C ASN A 149 -22.56 2.87 -2.15
N ALA A 150 -22.27 2.52 -0.90
CA ALA A 150 -21.44 3.31 -0.01
C ALA A 150 -20.00 3.46 -0.54
N MET A 151 -19.41 2.38 -1.07
CA MET A 151 -18.11 2.44 -1.72
C MET A 151 -18.13 3.36 -2.94
N ASN A 152 -19.12 3.26 -3.82
CA ASN A 152 -19.26 4.14 -4.98
C ASN A 152 -19.48 5.61 -4.58
N GLN A 153 -20.22 5.85 -3.49
CA GLN A 153 -20.46 7.20 -2.98
C GLN A 153 -19.21 7.81 -2.37
N GLU A 154 -18.50 7.12 -1.48
CA GLU A 154 -17.39 7.68 -0.71
C GLU A 154 -16.02 7.46 -1.34
N ALA A 155 -15.86 6.38 -2.11
CA ALA A 155 -14.61 6.02 -2.77
C ALA A 155 -14.86 5.54 -4.22
N PRO A 156 -15.35 6.41 -5.11
CA PRO A 156 -15.85 6.02 -6.44
C PRO A 156 -14.80 5.33 -7.33
N ALA A 157 -13.52 5.54 -7.08
CA ALA A 157 -12.45 4.90 -7.84
C ALA A 157 -12.35 3.37 -7.62
N LEU A 158 -12.81 2.85 -6.46
CA LEU A 158 -12.49 1.48 -6.06
C LEU A 158 -13.10 0.42 -6.99
N LEU A 159 -14.40 0.48 -7.20
CA LEU A 159 -15.08 -0.52 -8.03
C LEU A 159 -14.79 -0.31 -9.52
N GLN A 160 -14.64 0.94 -9.97
CA GLN A 160 -14.23 1.25 -11.35
C GLN A 160 -12.86 0.66 -11.68
N TYR A 161 -11.90 0.75 -10.74
CA TYR A 161 -10.61 0.11 -10.88
C TYR A 161 -10.73 -1.41 -11.02
N VAL A 162 -11.51 -2.04 -10.14
CA VAL A 162 -11.70 -3.50 -10.15
C VAL A 162 -12.28 -3.96 -11.48
N ASP A 163 -13.32 -3.28 -11.97
CA ASP A 163 -14.00 -3.63 -13.23
C ASP A 163 -13.06 -3.44 -14.43
N LEU A 164 -12.32 -2.32 -14.46
CA LEU A 164 -11.36 -2.03 -15.53
C LEU A 164 -10.26 -3.10 -15.60
N VAL A 165 -9.57 -3.37 -14.50
CA VAL A 165 -8.46 -4.33 -14.49
C VAL A 165 -8.98 -5.75 -14.72
N GLN A 166 -10.15 -6.10 -14.19
CA GLN A 166 -10.76 -7.39 -14.43
C GLN A 166 -11.09 -7.61 -15.92
N SER A 167 -11.46 -6.56 -16.65
CA SER A 167 -11.74 -6.64 -18.10
C SER A 167 -10.50 -6.99 -18.94
N MET A 168 -9.27 -6.81 -18.37
CA MET A 168 -8.01 -7.20 -19.03
C MET A 168 -7.71 -8.70 -18.95
N TRP A 169 -8.58 -9.50 -18.31
CA TRP A 169 -8.38 -10.94 -18.21
C TRP A 169 -8.40 -11.61 -19.59
N ASN A 170 -7.25 -12.18 -19.99
CA ASN A 170 -7.16 -12.95 -21.23
C ASN A 170 -7.47 -14.43 -20.95
N LYS A 171 -8.62 -14.89 -21.45
CA LYS A 171 -9.11 -16.27 -21.26
C LYS A 171 -8.24 -17.36 -21.92
N ASN A 172 -7.35 -16.99 -22.83
CA ASN A 172 -6.46 -17.89 -23.55
C ASN A 172 -5.02 -17.88 -22.98
N ALA A 173 -4.72 -17.01 -22.01
CA ALA A 173 -3.39 -16.89 -21.45
C ALA A 173 -3.09 -18.00 -20.44
N TYR A 174 -1.84 -18.45 -20.42
CA TYR A 174 -1.27 -19.33 -19.38
C TYR A 174 -0.70 -18.52 -18.20
N ALA A 175 -0.38 -17.26 -18.42
CA ALA A 175 0.03 -16.31 -17.40
C ALA A 175 -0.34 -14.90 -17.82
N HIS A 176 -0.54 -14.01 -16.81
CA HIS A 176 -0.57 -12.57 -17.01
C HIS A 176 0.72 -11.99 -16.45
N SER A 177 1.42 -11.16 -17.22
CA SER A 177 2.72 -10.61 -16.81
C SER A 177 2.92 -9.18 -17.27
N TRP A 178 3.64 -8.42 -16.46
CA TRP A 178 4.07 -7.05 -16.76
C TRP A 178 5.39 -6.74 -16.06
N VAL A 179 6.02 -5.67 -16.51
CA VAL A 179 7.28 -5.15 -15.95
C VAL A 179 6.99 -3.83 -15.26
N MET A 180 7.53 -3.65 -14.06
CA MET A 180 7.45 -2.43 -13.27
C MET A 180 8.58 -1.44 -13.66
N PRO A 181 8.48 -0.15 -13.31
CA PRO A 181 9.47 0.87 -13.72
C PRO A 181 10.91 0.60 -13.25
N ASP A 182 11.05 -0.12 -12.15
CA ASP A 182 12.33 -0.57 -11.59
C ASP A 182 12.83 -1.90 -12.20
N ASN A 183 12.29 -2.28 -13.36
CA ASN A 183 12.56 -3.53 -14.07
C ASN A 183 12.21 -4.80 -13.28
N PHE A 184 11.32 -4.70 -12.27
CA PHE A 184 10.80 -5.87 -11.58
C PHE A 184 9.74 -6.56 -12.45
N HIS A 185 9.90 -7.86 -12.69
CA HIS A 185 8.99 -8.66 -13.51
C HIS A 185 7.91 -9.30 -12.63
N VAL A 186 6.65 -9.00 -12.92
CA VAL A 186 5.48 -9.66 -12.32
C VAL A 186 4.97 -10.71 -13.28
N SER A 187 4.71 -11.91 -12.78
CA SER A 187 4.09 -13.00 -13.56
C SER A 187 3.12 -13.78 -12.67
N ILE A 188 1.90 -13.92 -13.15
CA ILE A 188 0.80 -14.60 -12.46
C ILE A 188 0.39 -15.78 -13.32
N PRO A 189 0.71 -17.02 -12.92
CA PRO A 189 0.26 -18.20 -13.64
C PRO A 189 -1.27 -18.32 -13.56
N VAL A 190 -1.88 -18.76 -14.66
CA VAL A 190 -3.31 -19.10 -14.66
C VAL A 190 -3.47 -20.54 -14.23
N GLU A 191 -4.04 -20.73 -13.04
CA GLU A 191 -4.20 -22.03 -12.45
C GLU A 191 -5.66 -22.52 -12.57
N LYS A 192 -5.80 -23.80 -12.96
CA LYS A 192 -7.06 -24.51 -13.06
C LYS A 192 -7.00 -25.80 -12.26
N GLN A 193 -8.00 -26.02 -11.43
CA GLN A 193 -8.19 -27.30 -10.78
C GLN A 193 -8.85 -28.30 -11.74
N VAL A 194 -8.26 -29.47 -11.86
CA VAL A 194 -8.75 -30.59 -12.65
C VAL A 194 -8.87 -31.80 -11.73
N THR A 195 -10.09 -32.34 -11.67
CA THR A 195 -10.37 -33.55 -10.91
C THR A 195 -10.47 -34.72 -11.87
N SER A 196 -9.73 -35.79 -11.59
CA SER A 196 -9.80 -37.05 -12.32
C SER A 196 -10.06 -38.19 -11.36
N SER A 197 -10.96 -39.11 -11.75
CA SER A 197 -11.21 -40.30 -10.98
C SER A 197 -10.21 -41.40 -11.36
N VAL A 198 -9.49 -41.93 -10.40
CA VAL A 198 -8.49 -43.01 -10.55
C VAL A 198 -8.94 -44.22 -9.78
N LYS A 199 -8.79 -45.39 -10.37
CA LYS A 199 -9.10 -46.62 -9.67
C LYS A 199 -7.91 -47.04 -8.81
N PHE A 200 -8.08 -47.08 -7.49
CA PHE A 200 -7.06 -47.51 -6.53
C PHE A 200 -7.60 -48.60 -5.61
N MET A 201 -6.94 -49.73 -5.54
CA MET A 201 -7.33 -50.88 -4.74
C MET A 201 -8.81 -51.31 -4.94
N GLY A 202 -9.28 -51.27 -6.18
CA GLY A 202 -10.67 -51.62 -6.53
C GLY A 202 -11.72 -50.52 -6.36
N ASN A 203 -11.38 -49.39 -5.69
CA ASN A 203 -12.27 -48.26 -5.47
C ASN A 203 -11.92 -47.11 -6.41
N TRP A 204 -12.92 -46.30 -6.78
CA TRP A 204 -12.69 -45.05 -7.47
C TRP A 204 -12.37 -43.94 -6.45
N VAL A 205 -11.27 -43.23 -6.67
CA VAL A 205 -10.81 -42.13 -5.85
C VAL A 205 -10.65 -40.90 -6.73
N ASP A 206 -11.27 -39.79 -6.34
CA ASP A 206 -11.14 -38.50 -7.03
C ASP A 206 -9.83 -37.84 -6.59
N VAL A 207 -8.98 -37.55 -7.56
CA VAL A 207 -7.72 -36.83 -7.37
C VAL A 207 -7.86 -35.47 -8.03
N THR A 208 -7.76 -34.41 -7.21
CA THR A 208 -7.75 -33.03 -7.69
C THR A 208 -6.33 -32.52 -7.74
N GLN A 209 -5.93 -32.01 -8.91
CA GLN A 209 -4.64 -31.38 -9.11
C GLN A 209 -4.79 -29.98 -9.69
N THR A 210 -3.87 -29.09 -9.34
CA THR A 210 -3.79 -27.76 -9.94
C THR A 210 -2.81 -27.80 -11.10
N ILE A 211 -3.27 -27.37 -12.27
CA ILE A 211 -2.44 -27.30 -13.49
C ILE A 211 -2.40 -25.87 -14.00
N ASN A 212 -1.30 -25.49 -14.65
CA ASN A 212 -1.23 -24.23 -15.39
C ASN A 212 -1.92 -24.40 -16.74
N ALA A 213 -3.09 -23.78 -16.88
CA ALA A 213 -3.89 -23.87 -18.09
C ALA A 213 -4.82 -22.66 -18.24
N PRO A 214 -5.16 -22.27 -19.47
CA PRO A 214 -6.12 -21.18 -19.75
C PRO A 214 -7.44 -21.38 -19.03
N LYS A 215 -8.04 -20.26 -18.57
CA LYS A 215 -9.29 -20.25 -17.82
C LYS A 215 -10.18 -19.10 -18.30
N ASN A 216 -11.46 -19.38 -18.49
CA ASN A 216 -12.42 -18.39 -19.02
C ASN A 216 -12.54 -17.14 -18.17
N SER A 217 -12.33 -17.24 -16.86
CA SER A 217 -12.36 -16.12 -15.93
C SER A 217 -11.44 -16.36 -14.75
N GLY A 218 -10.85 -15.31 -14.24
CA GLY A 218 -10.08 -15.32 -13.00
C GLY A 218 -10.29 -14.00 -12.27
N LYS A 219 -10.15 -14.00 -10.95
CA LYS A 219 -10.42 -12.83 -10.10
C LYS A 219 -9.14 -12.22 -9.50
N ALA A 220 -7.98 -12.79 -9.81
CA ALA A 220 -6.72 -12.41 -9.15
C ALA A 220 -6.09 -11.11 -9.70
N LEU A 221 -6.43 -10.72 -10.92
CA LEU A 221 -5.72 -9.66 -11.64
C LEU A 221 -5.77 -8.31 -10.90
N PRO A 222 -6.93 -7.80 -10.43
CA PRO A 222 -6.98 -6.55 -9.68
C PRO A 222 -6.12 -6.56 -8.42
N ALA A 223 -6.17 -7.66 -7.65
CA ALA A 223 -5.32 -7.80 -6.46
C ALA A 223 -3.83 -7.76 -6.80
N CYS A 224 -3.42 -8.49 -7.83
CA CYS A 224 -2.00 -8.58 -8.20
C CYS A 224 -1.44 -7.27 -8.75
N VAL A 225 -2.23 -6.47 -9.47
CA VAL A 225 -1.83 -5.14 -9.91
C VAL A 225 -1.60 -4.23 -8.70
N ILE A 226 -2.51 -4.19 -7.72
CA ILE A 226 -2.30 -3.41 -6.48
C ILE A 226 -1.08 -3.91 -5.70
N HIS A 227 -0.92 -5.22 -5.51
CA HIS A 227 0.26 -5.76 -4.82
C HIS A 227 1.57 -5.43 -5.55
N SER A 228 1.55 -5.29 -6.88
CA SER A 228 2.74 -4.85 -7.62
C SER A 228 3.08 -3.38 -7.34
N LEU A 229 2.08 -2.51 -7.11
CA LEU A 229 2.27 -1.13 -6.68
C LEU A 229 2.75 -1.05 -5.22
N ASP A 230 2.13 -1.78 -4.30
CA ASP A 230 2.62 -1.91 -2.91
C ASP A 230 4.09 -2.33 -2.88
N SER A 231 4.42 -3.35 -3.65
CA SER A 231 5.79 -3.87 -3.76
C SER A 231 6.76 -2.85 -4.38
N LEU A 232 6.34 -2.04 -5.35
CA LEU A 232 7.13 -0.94 -5.89
C LEU A 232 7.43 0.10 -4.80
N VAL A 233 6.43 0.52 -4.03
CA VAL A 233 6.61 1.48 -2.93
C VAL A 233 7.62 0.97 -1.91
N VAL A 234 7.53 -0.29 -1.51
CA VAL A 234 8.49 -0.92 -0.58
C VAL A 234 9.91 -0.88 -1.15
N ARG A 235 10.10 -1.33 -2.40
CA ARG A 235 11.43 -1.34 -3.03
C ARG A 235 12.01 0.06 -3.18
N GLU A 236 11.20 1.03 -3.58
CA GLU A 236 11.59 2.43 -3.70
C GLU A 236 12.00 3.02 -2.34
N LEU A 237 11.20 2.82 -1.27
CA LEU A 237 11.54 3.29 0.06
C LEU A 237 12.85 2.70 0.56
N LEU A 238 13.01 1.38 0.45
CA LEU A 238 14.23 0.71 0.87
C LEU A 238 15.46 1.26 0.13
N THR A 239 15.34 1.41 -1.19
CA THR A 239 16.45 1.91 -2.01
C THR A 239 16.78 3.37 -1.72
N ARG A 240 15.77 4.25 -1.61
CA ARG A 240 15.97 5.68 -1.33
C ARG A 240 16.53 5.93 0.06
N CYS A 241 16.01 5.26 1.07
CA CYS A 241 16.43 5.46 2.45
C CYS A 241 17.80 4.84 2.75
N SER A 242 18.07 3.63 2.26
CA SER A 242 19.38 2.99 2.47
C SER A 242 20.45 3.45 1.49
N LYS A 243 20.08 4.14 0.39
CA LYS A 243 20.95 4.50 -0.72
C LYS A 243 21.75 3.31 -1.28
N ARG A 244 21.20 2.10 -1.15
CA ARG A 244 21.80 0.86 -1.65
C ARG A 244 21.15 0.50 -2.97
N ILE A 245 21.97 0.38 -4.00
CA ILE A 245 21.56 -0.18 -5.27
C ILE A 245 21.92 -1.65 -5.25
N THR A 246 20.93 -2.51 -5.43
CA THR A 246 21.09 -3.96 -5.31
C THR A 246 21.71 -4.62 -6.55
N VAL A 247 21.77 -3.91 -7.66
CA VAL A 247 22.28 -4.42 -8.94
C VAL A 247 23.42 -3.54 -9.43
N ALA A 248 24.56 -4.14 -9.76
CA ALA A 248 25.68 -3.41 -10.34
C ALA A 248 25.29 -2.90 -11.75
N PRO A 249 25.61 -1.64 -12.08
CA PRO A 249 25.30 -1.05 -13.38
C PRO A 249 25.98 -1.83 -14.51
N ASN A 250 25.18 -2.16 -15.53
CA ASN A 250 25.68 -2.54 -16.84
C ASN A 250 24.87 -1.83 -17.92
N LYS A 251 25.44 -1.75 -19.12
CA LYS A 251 24.83 -1.00 -20.25
C LYS A 251 23.43 -1.49 -20.64
N GLU A 252 23.15 -2.77 -20.46
CA GLU A 252 21.85 -3.35 -20.77
C GLU A 252 20.80 -2.90 -19.76
N MET A 253 21.13 -2.90 -18.47
CA MET A 253 20.26 -2.41 -17.42
C MET A 253 20.02 -0.92 -17.55
N GLU A 254 21.06 -0.13 -17.84
CA GLU A 254 20.95 1.30 -18.11
C GLU A 254 19.93 1.58 -19.21
N TYR A 255 20.09 0.93 -20.36
CA TYR A 255 19.18 1.08 -21.50
C TYR A 255 17.73 0.70 -21.16
N ARG A 256 17.54 -0.37 -20.38
CA ARG A 256 16.22 -0.79 -19.94
C ARG A 256 15.55 0.20 -19.00
N LEU A 257 16.29 0.72 -18.03
CA LEU A 257 15.76 1.72 -17.08
C LEU A 257 15.44 3.04 -17.82
N ASP A 258 16.23 3.43 -18.81
CA ASP A 258 15.94 4.58 -19.68
C ASP A 258 14.62 4.37 -20.43
N GLN A 259 14.43 3.22 -21.07
CA GLN A 259 13.19 2.90 -21.77
C GLN A 259 11.98 2.90 -20.84
N LEU A 260 12.11 2.29 -19.65
CA LEU A 260 11.01 2.24 -18.67
C LEU A 260 10.67 3.64 -18.14
N ALA A 261 11.68 4.48 -17.89
CA ALA A 261 11.47 5.86 -17.47
C ALA A 261 10.75 6.69 -18.54
N ASP A 262 11.11 6.51 -19.82
CA ASP A 262 10.47 7.20 -20.93
C ASP A 262 9.02 6.75 -21.15
N LEU A 263 8.75 5.45 -21.02
CA LEU A 263 7.41 4.88 -21.18
C LEU A 263 6.47 5.21 -20.04
N THR A 264 6.97 5.19 -18.81
CA THR A 264 6.14 5.35 -17.60
C THR A 264 6.13 6.77 -17.06
N GLY A 265 7.15 7.57 -17.37
CA GLY A 265 7.40 8.84 -16.69
C GLY A 265 7.93 8.69 -15.26
N PHE A 266 8.13 7.47 -14.77
CA PHE A 266 8.64 7.16 -13.42
C PHE A 266 10.16 6.99 -13.49
N LYS A 267 10.90 8.00 -13.03
CA LYS A 267 12.34 8.13 -13.25
C LYS A 267 13.22 7.70 -12.09
N SER A 268 12.64 7.35 -10.94
CA SER A 268 13.38 7.16 -9.69
C SER A 268 14.41 6.04 -9.77
N ALA A 269 14.06 4.89 -10.34
CA ALA A 269 14.98 3.76 -10.49
C ALA A 269 16.21 4.16 -11.31
N ARG A 270 16.03 4.89 -12.42
CA ARG A 270 17.10 5.43 -13.24
C ARG A 270 18.03 6.34 -12.44
N ILE A 271 17.47 7.31 -11.70
CA ILE A 271 18.24 8.32 -10.98
C ILE A 271 19.01 7.70 -9.82
N LEU A 272 18.38 6.79 -9.07
CA LEU A 272 19.05 6.07 -8.00
C LEU A 272 20.19 5.20 -8.53
N TYR A 273 20.03 4.65 -9.73
CA TYR A 273 21.02 3.82 -10.40
C TYR A 273 22.24 4.63 -10.84
N TYR A 274 22.02 5.80 -11.46
CA TYR A 274 23.11 6.68 -11.95
C TYR A 274 23.71 7.54 -10.84
N ARG A 275 23.10 7.68 -9.70
CA ARG A 275 23.46 8.58 -8.59
C ARG A 275 23.52 10.06 -8.97
N ASP A 276 22.82 10.45 -10.03
CA ASP A 276 23.11 11.72 -10.69
C ASP A 276 22.26 12.90 -10.24
N ASP A 277 21.17 12.73 -9.47
CA ASP A 277 20.35 13.88 -9.06
C ASP A 277 19.67 13.66 -7.71
N SER A 278 20.49 13.60 -6.66
CA SER A 278 19.98 13.56 -5.28
C SER A 278 19.09 14.75 -4.92
N GLU A 279 19.23 15.87 -5.60
CA GLU A 279 18.47 17.10 -5.39
C GLU A 279 17.03 17.00 -5.93
N GLN A 280 16.79 16.29 -7.04
CA GLN A 280 15.44 16.13 -7.61
C GLN A 280 14.48 15.30 -6.76
N PHE A 281 15.00 14.38 -5.94
CA PHE A 281 14.20 13.48 -5.11
C PHE A 281 14.20 13.82 -3.64
N ASN A 282 14.84 14.91 -3.24
CA ASN A 282 14.97 15.27 -1.83
C ASN A 282 15.38 14.06 -0.96
N LEU A 283 16.34 13.28 -1.45
CA LEU A 283 16.82 12.08 -0.77
C LEU A 283 17.35 12.41 0.62
N PRO A 284 17.20 11.51 1.60
CA PRO A 284 17.74 11.71 2.94
C PRO A 284 19.22 12.04 2.89
N THR A 285 19.68 13.00 3.71
CA THR A 285 21.08 13.39 3.78
C THR A 285 21.96 12.22 4.23
N LYS A 286 21.47 11.45 5.21
CA LYS A 286 22.11 10.23 5.72
C LYS A 286 21.31 9.01 5.30
N SER A 287 22.01 7.94 4.92
CA SER A 287 21.36 6.63 4.69
C SER A 287 20.96 5.99 6.02
N PHE A 288 19.82 5.31 6.01
CA PHE A 288 19.33 4.54 7.16
C PHE A 288 18.58 3.31 6.69
N ASP A 289 18.50 2.31 7.56
CA ASP A 289 17.77 1.08 7.28
C ASP A 289 16.29 1.23 7.63
N VAL A 290 15.43 0.67 6.78
CA VAL A 290 13.98 0.58 6.97
C VAL A 290 13.63 -0.89 7.09
N LEU A 291 12.91 -1.25 8.14
CA LEU A 291 12.30 -2.56 8.27
C LEU A 291 10.85 -2.49 7.81
N SER A 292 10.51 -3.23 6.74
CA SER A 292 9.13 -3.29 6.24
C SER A 292 8.44 -4.57 6.70
N ILE A 293 7.19 -4.44 7.13
CA ILE A 293 6.27 -5.54 7.40
C ILE A 293 4.98 -5.22 6.65
N HIS A 294 4.83 -5.78 5.45
CA HIS A 294 3.78 -5.40 4.51
C HIS A 294 3.86 -3.90 4.18
N ASP A 295 2.82 -3.13 4.49
CA ASP A 295 2.68 -1.69 4.31
C ASP A 295 3.01 -0.86 5.56
N ALA A 296 3.53 -1.50 6.61
CA ALA A 296 4.08 -0.87 7.80
C ALA A 296 5.61 -0.78 7.71
N PHE A 297 6.16 0.39 8.09
CA PHE A 297 7.57 0.68 8.00
C PHE A 297 8.12 1.11 9.37
N LYS A 298 9.20 0.47 9.79
CA LYS A 298 9.85 0.73 11.07
C LYS A 298 11.24 1.30 10.86
N VAL A 299 11.51 2.44 11.51
CA VAL A 299 12.79 3.14 11.45
C VAL A 299 13.20 3.65 12.82
N LEU A 300 14.49 3.99 12.99
CA LEU A 300 14.93 4.75 14.16
C LEU A 300 14.27 6.13 14.17
N LEU A 301 13.91 6.63 15.35
CA LEU A 301 13.17 7.90 15.53
C LEU A 301 13.73 9.09 14.73
N PRO A 302 15.06 9.33 14.65
CA PRO A 302 15.61 10.46 13.90
C PRO A 302 15.30 10.47 12.40
N TYR A 303 14.94 9.32 11.83
CA TYR A 303 14.72 9.16 10.38
C TYR A 303 13.24 9.10 9.99
N ALA A 304 12.33 9.24 10.94
CA ALA A 304 10.90 9.10 10.68
C ALA A 304 10.34 10.21 9.77
N ASN A 305 10.82 11.44 9.89
CA ASN A 305 10.46 12.53 8.97
C ASN A 305 10.94 12.24 7.53
N ASP A 306 12.17 11.76 7.37
CA ASP A 306 12.73 11.40 6.07
C ASP A 306 11.93 10.26 5.42
N LEU A 307 11.58 9.23 6.20
CA LEU A 307 10.75 8.12 5.75
C LEU A 307 9.39 8.62 5.20
N ARG A 308 8.69 9.46 5.96
CA ARG A 308 7.39 10.05 5.55
C ARG A 308 7.53 10.91 4.31
N THR A 309 8.58 11.70 4.23
CA THR A 309 8.89 12.52 3.05
C THR A 309 9.07 11.64 1.81
N GLN A 310 9.88 10.58 1.91
CA GLN A 310 10.09 9.67 0.79
C GLN A 310 8.82 8.92 0.40
N TYR A 311 8.01 8.50 1.37
CA TYR A 311 6.73 7.86 1.10
C TYR A 311 5.79 8.76 0.28
N ASN A 312 5.58 10.01 0.72
CA ASN A 312 4.77 10.98 0.00
C ASN A 312 5.31 11.26 -1.40
N GLN A 313 6.63 11.35 -1.54
CA GLN A 313 7.26 11.59 -2.83
C GLN A 313 7.03 10.43 -3.81
N ILE A 314 7.14 9.18 -3.35
CA ILE A 314 6.84 8.01 -4.17
C ILE A 314 5.37 8.01 -4.60
N LEU A 315 4.44 8.29 -3.69
CA LEU A 315 3.02 8.41 -4.03
C LEU A 315 2.77 9.52 -5.06
N HIS A 316 3.43 10.67 -4.91
CA HIS A 316 3.35 11.77 -5.85
C HIS A 316 3.86 11.36 -7.24
N GLU A 317 4.99 10.68 -7.32
CA GLU A 317 5.56 10.20 -8.59
C GLU A 317 4.65 9.15 -9.26
N ILE A 318 4.03 8.24 -8.49
CA ILE A 318 3.04 7.30 -9.02
C ILE A 318 1.86 8.07 -9.64
N ALA A 319 1.36 9.10 -8.95
CA ALA A 319 0.26 9.92 -9.44
C ALA A 319 0.60 10.65 -10.75
N GLN A 320 1.84 11.16 -10.88
CA GLN A 320 2.31 11.89 -12.06
C GLN A 320 2.67 10.98 -13.24
N SER A 321 2.96 9.71 -12.97
CA SER A 321 3.47 8.77 -13.97
C SER A 321 2.36 8.20 -14.84
N ARG A 322 2.75 7.60 -15.98
CA ARG A 322 1.89 6.76 -16.83
C ARG A 322 1.99 5.28 -16.46
N LEU A 323 2.34 4.99 -15.22
CA LEU A 323 2.59 3.62 -14.77
C LEU A 323 1.38 2.72 -14.97
N PHE A 324 0.18 3.22 -14.67
CA PHE A 324 -1.02 2.42 -14.80
C PHE A 324 -1.37 2.13 -16.26
N GLU A 325 -1.29 3.14 -17.12
CA GLU A 325 -1.47 2.97 -18.57
C GLU A 325 -0.48 1.96 -19.14
N PHE A 326 0.75 1.99 -18.66
CA PHE A 326 1.80 1.05 -19.08
C PHE A 326 1.51 -0.39 -18.62
N ILE A 327 1.00 -0.59 -17.41
CA ILE A 327 0.56 -1.91 -16.93
C ILE A 327 -0.62 -2.40 -17.78
N LEU A 328 -1.63 -1.57 -18.02
CA LEU A 328 -2.78 -1.93 -18.84
C LEU A 328 -2.39 -2.26 -20.29
N TYR A 329 -1.45 -1.50 -20.86
CA TYR A 329 -0.90 -1.81 -22.19
C TYR A 329 -0.28 -3.20 -22.25
N GLN A 330 0.54 -3.55 -21.26
CA GLN A 330 1.18 -4.88 -21.21
C GLN A 330 0.16 -6.02 -21.06
N LEU A 331 -0.93 -5.76 -20.34
CA LEU A 331 -2.00 -6.75 -20.12
C LEU A 331 -2.94 -6.93 -21.33
N SER A 332 -3.23 -5.83 -22.05
CA SER A 332 -4.26 -5.80 -23.10
C SER A 332 -3.71 -5.72 -24.51
N GLY A 333 -2.45 -5.27 -24.68
CA GLY A 333 -1.88 -4.90 -25.98
C GLY A 333 -2.47 -3.62 -26.57
N THR A 334 -3.30 -2.89 -25.84
CA THR A 334 -3.96 -1.66 -26.30
C THR A 334 -3.37 -0.45 -25.58
N HIS A 335 -3.14 0.62 -26.33
CA HIS A 335 -2.69 1.90 -25.76
C HIS A 335 -3.81 2.55 -24.97
N TRP A 336 -3.48 2.99 -23.75
CA TRP A 336 -4.35 3.71 -22.83
C TRP A 336 -3.81 5.12 -22.64
N ASP A 337 -4.71 6.10 -22.58
CA ASP A 337 -4.40 7.48 -22.24
C ASP A 337 -5.55 8.03 -21.40
N PHE A 338 -5.30 8.23 -20.13
CA PHE A 338 -6.29 8.77 -19.18
C PHE A 338 -6.28 10.30 -19.13
N HIS A 339 -5.49 10.98 -19.99
CA HIS A 339 -5.39 12.43 -20.04
C HIS A 339 -5.18 13.05 -18.66
N LYS A 340 -4.17 12.56 -17.93
CA LYS A 340 -3.89 12.98 -16.56
C LYS A 340 -3.82 14.50 -16.44
N THR A 341 -4.61 15.04 -15.51
CA THR A 341 -4.75 16.49 -15.28
C THR A 341 -3.94 16.97 -14.09
N ASN A 342 -3.35 16.05 -13.31
CA ASN A 342 -2.64 16.34 -12.07
C ASN A 342 -3.47 17.20 -11.10
N PRO A 343 -4.62 16.72 -10.65
CA PRO A 343 -5.53 17.51 -9.81
C PRO A 343 -4.96 17.85 -8.43
N TRP A 344 -3.85 17.20 -8.05
CA TRP A 344 -3.29 17.29 -6.70
C TRP A 344 -2.25 18.40 -6.54
N GLY A 345 -1.52 18.77 -7.60
CA GLY A 345 -0.33 19.62 -7.45
C GLY A 345 0.63 19.07 -6.40
N ASN A 346 0.94 19.87 -5.38
CA ASN A 346 1.81 19.47 -4.28
C ASN A 346 1.06 18.86 -3.07
N GLN A 347 -0.26 18.68 -3.12
CA GLN A 347 -1.05 18.24 -1.96
C GLN A 347 -0.61 16.88 -1.42
N ILE A 348 -0.17 15.96 -2.31
CA ILE A 348 0.36 14.65 -1.91
C ILE A 348 1.65 14.80 -1.09
N LEU A 349 2.55 15.71 -1.52
CA LEU A 349 3.80 15.99 -0.80
C LEU A 349 3.56 16.59 0.58
N GLU A 350 2.45 17.31 0.76
CA GLU A 350 2.06 17.98 2.00
C GLU A 350 1.18 17.11 2.91
N ALA A 351 0.79 15.92 2.48
CA ALA A 351 -0.08 15.04 3.25
C ALA A 351 0.53 14.65 4.60
N ASN A 352 -0.27 14.72 5.67
CA ASN A 352 0.20 14.46 7.04
C ASN A 352 0.02 13.01 7.48
N TYR A 353 -0.93 12.28 6.90
CA TYR A 353 -1.35 10.98 7.41
C TYR A 353 -1.34 9.85 6.36
N SER A 354 -0.66 10.06 5.22
CA SER A 354 -0.50 8.99 4.22
C SER A 354 0.24 7.79 4.80
N LEU A 355 1.25 8.07 5.63
CA LEU A 355 1.98 7.12 6.46
C LEU A 355 1.94 7.61 7.91
N SER A 356 1.26 6.85 8.81
CA SER A 356 0.99 7.34 10.16
C SER A 356 0.88 6.25 11.24
#